data_3808a0032292b087c9452863115f465c
#
_entry.id   3808a0032292b087c9452863115f465c
#
_cell.length_a   1.000
_cell.length_b   1.000
_cell.length_c   1.000
_cell.angle_alpha   90.00
_cell.angle_beta   90.00
_cell.angle_gamma   90.00
#
_symmetry.space_group_name_H-M   'P 1'
#
loop_
_entity.id
_entity.type
_entity.pdbx_description
1 polymer ?
#
loop_
_entity_poly.entity_id
_entity_poly.type
_entity_poly.pdbx_seq_one_letter_code
_entity_poly.pdbx_strand_id
1 'polypeptide(L)'
;MKLKYLFFYCSLFVTLLHADSKKVDCLILEDENSIICKYSQERVSFEKNITVEWIEPDGAVTRTRAMTIPAHHGSIYDYRYIQGRTQGTWTFKVIDNDEEFTTNFTIE
;
A
#
# COMPACT_ATOMS: atom_id res chain seq x y z
N MET A 1 1.84 -0.62 42.20
CA MET A 1 0.79 -1.02 41.35
C MET A 1 0.70 -0.23 40.14
N LYS A 2 0.52 1.03 40.27
CA LYS A 2 0.36 1.89 39.14
C LYS A 2 1.54 1.95 38.24
N LEU A 3 2.69 1.77 38.77
CA LEU A 3 3.90 1.79 37.98
C LEU A 3 3.93 0.76 36.91
N LYS A 4 3.32 -0.37 37.18
CA LYS A 4 3.32 -1.42 36.21
C LYS A 4 2.59 -1.07 34.97
N TYR A 5 1.57 -0.32 35.08
CA TYR A 5 0.81 0.07 33.92
C TYR A 5 1.59 0.93 33.00
N LEU A 6 2.38 1.79 33.57
CA LEU A 6 3.17 2.70 32.77
C LEU A 6 4.16 1.98 31.90
N PHE A 7 4.74 0.95 32.42
CA PHE A 7 5.68 0.20 31.67
C PHE A 7 5.07 -0.43 30.46
N PHE A 8 3.95 -1.04 30.63
CA PHE A 8 3.26 -1.63 29.58
C PHE A 8 2.98 -0.72 28.47
N TYR A 9 2.53 0.44 28.80
CA TYR A 9 2.22 1.46 27.91
C TYR A 9 3.38 1.81 27.02
N CYS A 10 4.54 2.00 27.57
CA CYS A 10 5.72 2.37 26.84
C CYS A 10 6.11 1.30 25.84
N SER A 11 5.98 0.09 26.19
CA SER A 11 6.34 -0.99 25.30
C SER A 11 5.50 -1.01 24.05
N LEU A 12 4.22 -0.85 24.21
CA LEU A 12 3.34 -0.83 23.11
C LEU A 12 3.61 0.31 22.18
N PHE A 13 3.93 1.44 22.74
CA PHE A 13 4.22 2.60 21.98
C PHE A 13 5.39 2.41 21.05
N VAL A 14 6.45 1.83 21.55
CA VAL A 14 7.63 1.59 20.76
C VAL A 14 7.33 0.66 19.60
N THR A 15 6.54 -0.35 19.85
CA THR A 15 6.20 -1.30 18.82
C THR A 15 5.46 -0.65 17.66
N LEU A 16 4.58 0.27 17.96
CA LEU A 16 3.83 0.93 16.93
C LEU A 16 4.71 1.73 15.97
N LEU A 17 5.77 2.30 16.48
CA LEU A 17 6.64 3.10 15.64
C LEU A 17 7.28 2.29 14.53
N HIS A 18 7.56 1.03 14.78
CA HIS A 18 8.18 0.20 13.78
C HIS A 18 7.23 -0.18 12.66
N ALA A 19 5.95 -0.15 12.92
CA ALA A 19 4.97 -0.58 11.95
C ALA A 19 4.72 0.43 10.84
N ASP A 20 5.20 1.65 11.02
CA ASP A 20 4.86 2.72 10.11
C ASP A 20 5.78 2.89 8.91
N SER A 21 6.78 2.05 8.77
CA SER A 21 7.75 2.27 7.72
C SER A 21 7.24 1.89 6.34
N LYS A 22 6.17 1.09 6.25
CA LYS A 22 5.62 0.65 4.96
C LYS A 22 4.16 1.06 4.88
N LYS A 23 3.77 1.60 3.72
CA LYS A 23 2.46 2.17 3.58
C LYS A 23 1.98 2.10 2.15
N VAL A 24 0.72 1.80 1.95
CA VAL A 24 0.12 1.81 0.64
C VAL A 24 -1.11 2.71 0.65
N ASP A 25 -1.24 3.55 -0.37
CA ASP A 25 -2.34 4.50 -0.50
C ASP A 25 -2.76 4.64 -1.94
N CYS A 26 -4.03 4.92 -2.17
CA CYS A 26 -4.54 5.23 -3.50
C CYS A 26 -5.21 6.59 -3.49
N LEU A 27 -5.13 7.28 -4.62
CA LEU A 27 -5.73 8.59 -4.80
C LEU A 27 -6.49 8.60 -6.11
N ILE A 28 -7.70 9.12 -6.08
CA ILE A 28 -8.53 9.24 -7.28
C ILE A 28 -8.51 10.68 -7.73
N LEU A 29 -8.07 10.90 -8.97
CA LEU A 29 -8.02 12.22 -9.57
C LEU A 29 -9.04 12.27 -10.70
N GLU A 30 -10.24 12.70 -10.38
CA GLU A 30 -11.33 12.65 -11.33
C GLU A 30 -11.11 13.54 -12.54
N ASP A 31 -10.52 14.68 -12.33
CA ASP A 31 -10.25 15.60 -13.43
C ASP A 31 -9.26 15.01 -14.43
N GLU A 32 -8.44 14.10 -14.02
CA GLU A 32 -7.44 13.47 -14.86
C GLU A 32 -7.81 12.05 -15.25
N ASN A 33 -9.00 11.60 -14.84
CA ASN A 33 -9.46 10.27 -15.15
C ASN A 33 -8.44 9.22 -14.68
N SER A 34 -7.84 9.44 -13.51
CA SER A 34 -6.74 8.58 -13.01
C SER A 34 -6.96 8.08 -11.61
N ILE A 35 -6.48 6.87 -11.37
CA ILE A 35 -6.38 6.29 -10.04
C ILE A 35 -4.90 5.98 -9.87
N ILE A 36 -4.28 6.57 -8.85
CA ILE A 36 -2.86 6.37 -8.60
C ILE A 36 -2.70 5.67 -7.26
N CYS A 37 -2.01 4.53 -7.26
CA CYS A 37 -1.77 3.79 -6.04
C CYS A 37 -0.27 3.73 -5.78
N LYS A 38 0.15 4.07 -4.58
CA LYS A 38 1.54 4.23 -4.23
C LYS A 38 1.91 3.36 -3.04
N TYR A 39 3.07 2.74 -3.13
CA TYR A 39 3.67 1.97 -2.04
C TYR A 39 4.93 2.69 -1.59
N SER A 40 5.04 2.96 -0.29
CA SER A 40 6.18 3.66 0.29
C SER A 40 6.85 2.77 1.32
N GLN A 41 8.17 2.87 1.42
CA GLN A 41 8.95 2.11 2.39
C GLN A 41 10.24 2.84 2.69
N GLU A 42 11.02 2.29 3.59
CA GLU A 42 12.34 2.84 3.87
C GLU A 42 13.23 2.68 2.67
N ARG A 43 14.09 3.65 2.43
CA ARG A 43 15.08 3.58 1.36
C ARG A 43 16.15 2.61 1.76
N VAL A 44 16.51 1.73 0.84
CA VAL A 44 17.58 0.77 1.08
C VAL A 44 18.58 0.86 -0.07
N SER A 45 19.76 0.29 0.13
CA SER A 45 20.85 0.44 -0.82
C SER A 45 20.82 -0.57 -1.96
N PHE A 46 19.78 -1.38 -2.05
CA PHE A 46 19.65 -2.35 -3.13
C PHE A 46 18.25 -2.26 -3.71
N GLU A 47 18.07 -2.75 -4.92
CA GLU A 47 16.74 -2.72 -5.52
C GLU A 47 15.89 -3.84 -4.96
N LYS A 48 14.58 -3.63 -4.94
CA LYS A 48 13.62 -4.59 -4.42
C LYS A 48 12.56 -4.87 -5.46
N ASN A 49 12.20 -6.13 -5.57
CA ASN A 49 11.11 -6.53 -6.47
C ASN A 49 9.85 -6.76 -5.66
N ILE A 50 8.75 -6.20 -6.13
CA ILE A 50 7.45 -6.38 -5.50
C ILE A 50 6.45 -6.77 -6.57
N THR A 51 5.29 -7.22 -6.13
CA THR A 51 4.18 -7.52 -7.03
C THR A 51 2.98 -6.70 -6.57
N VAL A 52 2.26 -6.10 -7.50
CA VAL A 52 1.03 -5.39 -7.17
C VAL A 52 -0.14 -6.04 -7.88
N GLU A 53 -1.30 -5.99 -7.24
CA GLU A 53 -2.53 -6.54 -7.79
C GLU A 53 -3.67 -5.54 -7.64
N TRP A 54 -4.47 -5.42 -8.69
CA TRP A 54 -5.68 -4.60 -8.67
C TRP A 54 -6.87 -5.55 -8.63
N ILE A 55 -7.66 -5.45 -7.58
CA ILE A 55 -8.73 -6.40 -7.30
C ILE A 55 -10.08 -5.69 -7.39
N GLU A 56 -10.96 -6.17 -8.26
CA GLU A 56 -12.27 -5.58 -8.47
C GLU A 56 -13.19 -5.79 -7.27
N PRO A 57 -14.30 -5.05 -7.24
CA PRO A 57 -15.25 -5.22 -6.13
C PRO A 57 -15.75 -6.65 -5.94
N ASP A 58 -15.78 -7.44 -7.01
CA ASP A 58 -16.24 -8.83 -6.91
C ASP A 58 -15.13 -9.79 -6.52
N GLY A 59 -13.93 -9.29 -6.31
CA GLY A 59 -12.81 -10.13 -5.89
C GLY A 59 -11.89 -10.59 -7.01
N ALA A 60 -12.23 -10.27 -8.26
CA ALA A 60 -11.39 -10.70 -9.38
C ALA A 60 -10.15 -9.83 -9.51
N VAL A 61 -9.00 -10.46 -9.73
CA VAL A 61 -7.75 -9.74 -9.94
C VAL A 61 -7.69 -9.38 -11.42
N THR A 62 -7.71 -8.09 -11.74
CA THR A 62 -7.73 -7.63 -13.12
C THR A 62 -6.41 -7.11 -13.62
N ARG A 63 -5.44 -6.94 -12.75
CA ARG A 63 -4.07 -6.59 -13.16
C ARG A 63 -3.10 -7.10 -12.11
N THR A 64 -2.03 -7.73 -12.58
CA THR A 64 -0.93 -8.13 -11.72
C THR A 64 0.35 -7.65 -12.38
N ARG A 65 1.19 -6.95 -11.64
CA ARG A 65 2.44 -6.45 -12.19
C ARG A 65 3.60 -6.69 -11.24
N ALA A 66 4.71 -7.15 -11.81
CA ALA A 66 5.97 -7.20 -11.09
C ALA A 66 6.63 -5.84 -11.29
N MET A 67 7.05 -5.21 -10.21
CA MET A 67 7.66 -3.90 -10.25
C MET A 67 8.94 -3.88 -9.43
N THR A 68 9.87 -3.03 -9.81
CA THR A 68 11.15 -2.95 -9.10
C THR A 68 11.28 -1.55 -8.50
N ILE A 69 11.55 -1.50 -7.20
CA ILE A 69 11.87 -0.25 -6.54
C ILE A 69 13.38 -0.08 -6.64
N PRO A 70 13.85 0.95 -7.33
CA PRO A 70 15.30 1.12 -7.51
C PRO A 70 16.01 1.37 -6.17
N ALA A 71 17.29 1.06 -6.14
CA ALA A 71 18.10 1.31 -4.95
C ALA A 71 17.98 2.78 -4.54
N HIS A 72 17.91 3.02 -3.26
CA HIS A 72 17.83 4.36 -2.65
C HIS A 72 16.50 5.08 -2.89
N HIS A 73 15.52 4.43 -3.48
CA HIS A 73 14.20 5.02 -3.66
C HIS A 73 13.25 4.52 -2.56
N GLY A 74 12.32 5.38 -2.17
CA GLY A 74 11.41 5.09 -1.06
C GLY A 74 9.98 4.81 -1.49
N SER A 75 9.69 4.85 -2.78
CA SER A 75 8.31 4.62 -3.21
C SER A 75 8.24 4.22 -4.67
N ILE A 76 7.10 3.64 -5.03
CA ILE A 76 6.80 3.28 -6.39
C ILE A 76 5.29 3.33 -6.54
N TYR A 77 4.78 3.62 -7.74
CA TYR A 77 3.35 3.68 -7.91
C TYR A 77 2.94 3.11 -9.25
N ASP A 78 1.67 2.71 -9.32
CA ASP A 78 1.02 2.23 -10.52
C ASP A 78 -0.25 3.06 -10.70
N TYR A 79 -0.73 3.19 -11.92
CA TYR A 79 -1.94 3.94 -12.13
C TYR A 79 -2.79 3.31 -13.22
N ARG A 80 -4.09 3.62 -13.18
CA ARG A 80 -5.04 3.19 -14.21
C ARG A 80 -6.04 4.31 -14.43
N TYR A 81 -6.73 4.25 -15.56
CA TYR A 81 -7.79 5.23 -15.83
C TYR A 81 -9.05 4.81 -15.09
N ILE A 82 -9.84 5.79 -14.68
CA ILE A 82 -11.11 5.54 -14.04
C ILE A 82 -12.09 4.97 -15.06
N GLN A 83 -12.08 5.57 -16.27
CA GLN A 83 -12.98 5.16 -17.32
C GLN A 83 -12.72 3.71 -17.69
N GLY A 84 -13.75 2.91 -17.76
CA GLY A 84 -13.60 1.50 -18.06
C GLY A 84 -13.44 0.62 -16.84
N ARG A 85 -13.41 1.20 -15.64
CA ARG A 85 -13.34 0.41 -14.40
C ARG A 85 -14.72 0.23 -13.83
N THR A 86 -14.95 -0.91 -13.23
CA THR A 86 -16.22 -1.23 -12.57
C THR A 86 -16.42 -0.31 -11.37
N GLN A 87 -17.64 0.14 -11.16
CA GLN A 87 -17.96 0.93 -9.97
C GLN A 87 -17.96 0.05 -8.74
N GLY A 88 -17.63 0.62 -7.61
CA GLY A 88 -17.60 -0.08 -6.34
C GLY A 88 -16.27 0.07 -5.65
N THR A 89 -16.08 -0.71 -4.61
CA THR A 89 -14.85 -0.66 -3.80
C THR A 89 -13.81 -1.64 -4.31
N TRP A 90 -12.69 -1.10 -4.71
CA TRP A 90 -11.56 -1.85 -5.23
C TRP A 90 -10.51 -2.03 -4.14
N THR A 91 -9.67 -3.03 -4.30
CA THR A 91 -8.53 -3.24 -3.41
C THR A 91 -7.24 -3.22 -4.23
N PHE A 92 -6.25 -2.49 -3.74
CA PHE A 92 -4.92 -2.50 -4.31
C PHE A 92 -4.01 -3.23 -3.33
N LYS A 93 -3.34 -4.27 -3.78
CA LYS A 93 -2.52 -5.11 -2.91
C LYS A 93 -1.07 -5.08 -3.36
N VAL A 94 -0.18 -4.93 -2.40
CA VAL A 94 1.26 -5.00 -2.64
C VAL A 94 1.80 -6.22 -1.92
N ILE A 95 2.57 -7.03 -2.63
CA ILE A 95 3.23 -8.20 -2.07
C ILE A 95 4.72 -7.94 -2.09
N ASP A 96 5.32 -7.83 -0.90
CA ASP A 96 6.73 -7.53 -0.74
C ASP A 96 7.35 -8.67 0.06
N ASN A 97 7.94 -9.63 -0.63
CA ASN A 97 8.42 -10.88 -0.05
C ASN A 97 7.26 -11.60 0.63
N ASP A 98 7.32 -11.80 1.93
CA ASP A 98 6.27 -12.51 2.67
C ASP A 98 5.20 -11.59 3.20
N GLU A 99 5.33 -10.30 2.98
CA GLU A 99 4.40 -9.32 3.54
C GLU A 99 3.40 -8.87 2.49
N GLU A 100 2.18 -8.62 2.92
CA GLU A 100 1.13 -8.10 2.05
C GLU A 100 0.54 -6.85 2.66
N PHE A 101 0.35 -5.85 1.82
CA PHE A 101 -0.25 -4.58 2.24
C PHE A 101 -1.38 -4.24 1.30
N THR A 102 -2.50 -3.80 1.85
CA THR A 102 -3.66 -3.48 1.01
C THR A 102 -4.22 -2.11 1.37
N THR A 103 -4.89 -1.50 0.40
CA THR A 103 -5.70 -0.33 0.65
C THR A 103 -6.90 -0.41 -0.28
N ASN A 104 -7.94 0.34 0.03
CA ASN A 104 -9.16 0.34 -0.77
C ASN A 104 -9.41 1.72 -1.34
N PHE A 105 -10.08 1.75 -2.49
CA PHE A 105 -10.59 2.99 -3.04
C PHE A 105 -11.95 2.69 -3.67
N THR A 106 -12.78 3.69 -3.82
CA THR A 106 -14.14 3.48 -4.34
C THR A 106 -14.35 4.32 -5.59
N ILE A 107 -14.85 3.67 -6.64
CA ILE A 107 -15.24 4.34 -7.88
C ILE A 107 -16.77 4.47 -7.83
N GLU A 108 -17.25 5.69 -7.91
CA GLU A 108 -18.69 5.97 -7.80
C GLU A 108 -19.33 6.24 -9.14
#